data_5e51ec04a4bd2e1edce368caf1535123
#
_entry.id   5e51ec04a4bd2e1edce368caf1535123
#
_cell.length_a   1.000
_cell.length_b   1.000
_cell.length_c   1.000
_cell.angle_alpha   90.00
_cell.angle_beta   90.00
_cell.angle_gamma   90.00
#
_symmetry.space_group_name_H-M   'P 1'
#
loop_
_entity.id
_entity.type
_entity.pdbx_description
1 polymer ?
#
loop_
_entity_poly.entity_id
_entity_poly.type
_entity_poly.pdbx_seq_one_letter_code
_entity_poly.pdbx_strand_id
1 'polypeptide(L)'
;CLTGCDLGKVLKLPVCDWGNRRVLIQKGHCVNYGAPVTQNIRMAGAEVVEVGEVNRTLREHLEHELELGGVAAVMHVESHHTVQKGMLGLTDVVELSHQHGVPVIVDGAAQDQRIRDLIDLGVDLVVVSAHKYLCSTTGGIVAGRKAWVDAVYLQNRGIGRAMKAGKEAIFGAMAALEYREQEDMGAWTAEQDRKVALVLE
;
A
#
# COMPACT_ATOMS: atom_id res chain seq x y z
N CYS A 1 -9.59 -2.30 -6.54
CA CYS A 1 -9.16 -3.10 -7.68
C CYS A 1 -10.15 -4.25 -7.99
N LEU A 2 -10.63 -5.02 -7.00
CA LEU A 2 -11.56 -6.14 -7.24
C LEU A 2 -12.94 -5.70 -7.73
N THR A 3 -13.47 -4.60 -7.21
CA THR A 3 -14.86 -4.17 -7.42
C THR A 3 -15.01 -2.92 -8.26
N GLY A 4 -13.96 -2.11 -8.38
CA GLY A 4 -14.11 -0.73 -8.86
C GLY A 4 -15.21 -0.01 -8.08
N CYS A 5 -16.00 0.80 -8.76
CA CYS A 5 -17.14 1.53 -8.20
C CYS A 5 -18.48 0.77 -8.38
N ASP A 6 -18.45 -0.57 -8.47
CA ASP A 6 -19.64 -1.40 -8.58
C ASP A 6 -20.15 -1.82 -7.19
N LEU A 7 -21.26 -1.22 -6.75
CA LEU A 7 -21.86 -1.51 -5.45
C LEU A 7 -22.31 -2.98 -5.33
N GLY A 8 -22.81 -3.58 -6.43
CA GLY A 8 -23.24 -4.98 -6.41
C GLY A 8 -22.08 -5.92 -6.07
N LYS A 9 -20.89 -5.66 -6.62
CA LYS A 9 -19.66 -6.39 -6.28
C LYS A 9 -19.18 -6.10 -4.86
N VAL A 10 -19.22 -4.83 -4.42
CA VAL A 10 -18.85 -4.45 -3.05
C VAL A 10 -19.65 -5.23 -2.00
N LEU A 11 -20.95 -5.41 -2.24
CA LEU A 11 -21.84 -6.12 -1.29
C LEU A 11 -21.63 -7.64 -1.26
N LYS A 12 -20.94 -8.21 -2.26
CA LYS A 12 -20.63 -9.65 -2.31
C LYS A 12 -19.30 -10.00 -1.67
N LEU A 13 -18.39 -9.04 -1.49
CA LEU A 13 -17.10 -9.30 -0.86
C LEU A 13 -17.28 -9.93 0.52
N PRO A 14 -16.40 -10.87 0.95
CA PRO A 14 -15.16 -11.30 0.29
C PRO A 14 -15.35 -12.39 -0.79
N VAL A 15 -16.58 -12.79 -1.12
CA VAL A 15 -16.82 -13.75 -2.20
C VAL A 15 -16.64 -13.03 -3.54
N CYS A 16 -15.55 -13.36 -4.25
CA CYS A 16 -15.19 -12.75 -5.52
C CYS A 16 -15.10 -13.86 -6.59
N ASP A 17 -16.17 -14.01 -7.36
CA ASP A 17 -16.31 -15.02 -8.41
C ASP A 17 -16.27 -14.40 -9.83
N TRP A 18 -15.82 -13.16 -9.95
CA TRP A 18 -15.75 -12.39 -11.20
C TRP A 18 -14.37 -11.82 -11.47
N GLY A 19 -14.06 -11.60 -12.74
CA GLY A 19 -12.97 -10.78 -13.24
C GLY A 19 -11.59 -11.09 -12.68
N ASN A 20 -10.80 -10.04 -12.60
CA ASN A 20 -9.45 -10.11 -12.07
C ASN A 20 -9.48 -10.15 -10.55
N ARG A 21 -8.88 -11.18 -9.95
CA ARG A 21 -8.83 -11.34 -8.48
C ARG A 21 -7.45 -11.68 -7.95
N ARG A 22 -6.48 -11.95 -8.83
CA ARG A 22 -5.11 -12.22 -8.43
C ARG A 22 -4.45 -10.92 -7.96
N VAL A 23 -3.84 -10.93 -6.79
CA VAL A 23 -2.99 -9.86 -6.29
C VAL A 23 -1.57 -10.40 -6.20
N LEU A 24 -0.69 -9.84 -7.03
CA LEU A 24 0.71 -10.24 -7.06
C LEU A 24 1.46 -9.49 -5.96
N ILE A 25 2.32 -10.20 -5.24
CA ILE A 25 3.21 -9.63 -4.23
C ILE A 25 4.55 -10.36 -4.28
N GLN A 26 5.66 -9.62 -4.24
CA GLN A 26 6.97 -10.24 -4.15
C GLN A 26 7.08 -11.06 -2.87
N LYS A 27 7.62 -12.27 -2.95
CA LYS A 27 7.71 -13.17 -1.80
C LYS A 27 8.47 -12.57 -0.63
N GLY A 28 9.52 -11.79 -0.88
CA GLY A 28 10.25 -11.04 0.14
C GLY A 28 9.45 -9.88 0.77
N HIS A 29 8.28 -9.54 0.25
CA HIS A 29 7.34 -8.55 0.78
C HIS A 29 6.19 -9.17 1.58
N CYS A 30 6.11 -10.50 1.69
CA CYS A 30 5.10 -11.22 2.47
C CYS A 30 5.41 -11.16 3.96
N VAL A 31 5.43 -9.95 4.52
CA VAL A 31 5.79 -9.68 5.91
C VAL A 31 4.62 -9.87 6.88
N ASN A 32 4.95 -10.03 8.16
CA ASN A 32 4.01 -10.06 9.28
C ASN A 32 4.40 -8.96 10.28
N TYR A 33 3.48 -8.03 10.52
CA TYR A 33 3.64 -6.90 11.44
C TYR A 33 2.61 -6.96 12.61
N GLY A 34 2.17 -8.16 12.98
CA GLY A 34 1.07 -8.46 13.90
C GLY A 34 -0.10 -9.12 13.17
N ALA A 35 -0.20 -8.93 11.86
CA ALA A 35 -1.05 -9.67 10.93
C ALA A 35 -0.27 -9.89 9.61
N PRO A 36 -0.31 -11.07 9.01
CA PRO A 36 0.31 -11.29 7.71
C PRO A 36 -0.34 -10.42 6.62
N VAL A 37 0.48 -9.71 5.84
CA VAL A 37 -0.03 -8.89 4.72
C VAL A 37 -0.84 -9.73 3.74
N THR A 38 -0.42 -10.96 3.51
CA THR A 38 -1.12 -11.92 2.63
C THR A 38 -2.49 -12.32 3.16
N GLN A 39 -2.67 -12.36 4.50
CA GLN A 39 -3.99 -12.61 5.10
C GLN A 39 -4.94 -11.44 4.83
N ASN A 40 -4.46 -10.20 4.98
CA ASN A 40 -5.27 -9.01 4.72
C ASN A 40 -5.75 -8.95 3.26
N ILE A 41 -4.89 -9.32 2.32
CA ILE A 41 -5.26 -9.43 0.90
C ILE A 41 -6.36 -10.48 0.71
N ARG A 42 -6.22 -11.67 1.31
CA ARG A 42 -7.24 -12.73 1.23
C ARG A 42 -8.56 -12.34 1.88
N MET A 43 -8.53 -11.60 2.99
CA MET A 43 -9.74 -11.10 3.66
C MET A 43 -10.58 -10.20 2.76
N ALA A 44 -9.97 -9.50 1.81
CA ALA A 44 -10.67 -8.71 0.81
C ALA A 44 -11.29 -9.55 -0.32
N GLY A 45 -11.10 -10.87 -0.33
CA GLY A 45 -11.61 -11.78 -1.36
C GLY A 45 -10.64 -11.97 -2.54
N ALA A 46 -9.42 -11.49 -2.44
CA ALA A 46 -8.40 -11.66 -3.47
C ALA A 46 -7.66 -12.99 -3.33
N GLU A 47 -7.15 -13.47 -4.44
CA GLU A 47 -6.18 -14.55 -4.52
C GLU A 47 -4.77 -13.96 -4.42
N VAL A 48 -3.97 -14.42 -3.47
CA VAL A 48 -2.57 -13.99 -3.33
C VAL A 48 -1.67 -14.85 -4.21
N VAL A 49 -0.90 -14.22 -5.06
CA VAL A 49 0.15 -14.84 -5.85
C VAL A 49 1.51 -14.29 -5.39
N GLU A 50 2.30 -15.15 -4.77
CA GLU A 50 3.65 -14.81 -4.34
C GLU A 50 4.62 -14.93 -5.52
N VAL A 51 5.26 -13.81 -5.89
CA VAL A 51 6.14 -13.70 -7.06
C VAL A 51 7.60 -13.84 -6.64
N GLY A 52 8.33 -14.66 -7.37
CA GLY A 52 9.76 -14.89 -7.16
C GLY A 52 10.08 -15.76 -5.96
N GLU A 53 11.30 -15.67 -5.50
CA GLU A 53 11.86 -16.43 -4.37
C GLU A 53 11.94 -15.54 -3.11
N VAL A 54 12.21 -16.14 -1.96
CA VAL A 54 12.30 -15.41 -0.67
C VAL A 54 13.33 -14.26 -0.73
N ASN A 55 14.46 -14.50 -1.38
CA ASN A 55 15.60 -13.57 -1.40
C ASN A 55 15.87 -12.98 -2.80
N ARG A 56 15.05 -13.30 -3.80
CA ARG A 56 15.27 -12.84 -5.18
C ARG A 56 13.98 -12.80 -5.98
N THR A 57 13.71 -11.65 -6.57
CA THR A 57 12.66 -11.49 -7.58
C THR A 57 13.27 -10.84 -8.83
N LEU A 58 13.13 -11.49 -9.97
CA LEU A 58 13.56 -10.99 -11.28
C LEU A 58 12.38 -10.37 -12.02
N ARG A 59 12.65 -9.51 -13.01
CA ARG A 59 11.62 -8.91 -13.87
C ARG A 59 10.76 -9.99 -14.54
N GLU A 60 11.40 -11.05 -15.02
CA GLU A 60 10.76 -12.18 -15.69
C GLU A 60 9.76 -12.91 -14.79
N HIS A 61 9.98 -12.96 -13.48
CA HIS A 61 9.02 -13.55 -12.54
C HIS A 61 7.74 -12.75 -12.47
N LEU A 62 7.83 -11.42 -12.42
CA LEU A 62 6.66 -10.55 -12.35
C LEU A 62 5.95 -10.49 -13.71
N GLU A 63 6.71 -10.37 -14.79
CA GLU A 63 6.21 -10.29 -16.16
C GLU A 63 5.40 -11.55 -16.51
N HIS A 64 5.94 -12.75 -16.22
CA HIS A 64 5.24 -14.01 -16.43
C HIS A 64 3.86 -14.04 -15.75
N GLU A 65 3.78 -13.63 -14.48
CA GLU A 65 2.51 -13.62 -13.74
C GLU A 65 1.52 -12.56 -14.27
N LEU A 66 2.02 -11.44 -14.79
CA LEU A 66 1.22 -10.42 -15.43
C LEU A 66 0.66 -10.93 -16.78
N GLU A 67 1.49 -11.63 -17.58
CA GLU A 67 1.10 -12.24 -18.87
C GLU A 67 0.00 -13.31 -18.71
N LEU A 68 0.02 -14.08 -17.61
CA LEU A 68 -1.04 -15.06 -17.31
C LEU A 68 -2.41 -14.39 -17.11
N GLY A 69 -2.44 -13.09 -16.83
CA GLY A 69 -3.66 -12.31 -16.69
C GLY A 69 -4.43 -12.60 -15.40
N GLY A 70 -5.67 -12.09 -15.32
CA GLY A 70 -6.50 -12.21 -14.11
C GLY A 70 -6.01 -11.40 -12.91
N VAL A 71 -5.06 -10.47 -13.13
CA VAL A 71 -4.44 -9.66 -12.08
C VAL A 71 -5.29 -8.44 -11.77
N ALA A 72 -5.66 -8.29 -10.50
CA ALA A 72 -6.40 -7.13 -9.99
C ALA A 72 -5.49 -5.98 -9.58
N ALA A 73 -4.33 -6.30 -9.03
CA ALA A 73 -3.32 -5.34 -8.61
C ALA A 73 -1.97 -6.03 -8.36
N VAL A 74 -0.90 -5.25 -8.38
CA VAL A 74 0.38 -5.62 -7.78
C VAL A 74 0.52 -4.88 -6.46
N MET A 75 0.84 -5.59 -5.39
CA MET A 75 1.10 -5.01 -4.08
C MET A 75 2.60 -4.95 -3.79
N HIS A 76 3.07 -3.78 -3.43
CA HIS A 76 4.45 -3.53 -3.01
C HIS A 76 4.46 -3.04 -1.56
N VAL A 77 5.36 -3.58 -0.73
CA VAL A 77 5.50 -3.16 0.67
C VAL A 77 6.79 -2.37 0.81
N GLU A 78 6.65 -1.11 1.15
CA GLU A 78 7.78 -0.19 1.39
C GLU A 78 8.08 -0.15 2.90
N SER A 79 8.92 -1.07 3.35
CA SER A 79 9.23 -1.24 4.77
C SER A 79 10.60 -1.88 4.99
N HIS A 80 11.25 -1.54 6.09
CA HIS A 80 12.47 -2.21 6.55
C HIS A 80 12.25 -3.68 6.97
N HIS A 81 11.00 -4.11 7.14
CA HIS A 81 10.65 -5.50 7.44
C HIS A 81 10.73 -6.42 6.21
N THR A 82 10.72 -5.87 5.01
CA THR A 82 10.85 -6.64 3.78
C THR A 82 12.29 -7.10 3.55
N VAL A 83 12.48 -8.06 2.67
CA VAL A 83 13.82 -8.43 2.20
C VAL A 83 14.43 -7.24 1.46
N GLN A 84 15.55 -6.72 1.96
CA GLN A 84 16.13 -5.45 1.51
C GLN A 84 16.99 -5.56 0.24
N LYS A 85 17.38 -6.77 -0.16
CA LYS A 85 18.23 -7.00 -1.34
C LYS A 85 17.66 -8.12 -2.20
N GLY A 86 17.78 -7.97 -3.50
CA GLY A 86 17.34 -8.96 -4.47
C GLY A 86 15.87 -8.89 -4.86
N MET A 87 15.09 -7.97 -4.30
CA MET A 87 13.72 -7.69 -4.74
C MET A 87 13.73 -6.67 -5.90
N LEU A 88 12.70 -6.69 -6.72
CA LEU A 88 12.46 -5.63 -7.71
C LEU A 88 12.19 -4.30 -7.01
N GLY A 89 12.84 -3.26 -7.49
CA GLY A 89 12.56 -1.90 -7.06
C GLY A 89 11.14 -1.46 -7.46
N LEU A 90 10.61 -0.48 -6.74
CA LEU A 90 9.25 0.03 -6.99
C LEU A 90 9.08 0.55 -8.43
N THR A 91 10.09 1.20 -9.00
CA THR A 91 10.06 1.72 -10.38
C THR A 91 9.85 0.59 -11.39
N ASP A 92 10.59 -0.52 -11.26
CA ASP A 92 10.42 -1.70 -12.13
C ASP A 92 9.02 -2.30 -11.99
N VAL A 93 8.53 -2.39 -10.75
CA VAL A 93 7.18 -2.93 -10.48
C VAL A 93 6.11 -2.07 -11.12
N VAL A 94 6.20 -0.74 -11.02
CA VAL A 94 5.25 0.20 -11.64
C VAL A 94 5.30 0.09 -13.15
N GLU A 95 6.50 0.12 -13.74
CA GLU A 95 6.70 0.03 -15.19
C GLU A 95 6.05 -1.24 -15.76
N LEU A 96 6.44 -2.42 -15.24
CA LEU A 96 5.92 -3.71 -15.71
C LEU A 96 4.41 -3.82 -15.52
N SER A 97 3.89 -3.43 -14.35
CA SER A 97 2.46 -3.50 -14.07
C SER A 97 1.64 -2.63 -15.01
N HIS A 98 2.09 -1.41 -15.27
CA HIS A 98 1.40 -0.48 -16.15
C HIS A 98 1.44 -0.89 -17.64
N GLN A 99 2.50 -1.57 -18.11
CA GLN A 99 2.54 -2.17 -19.44
C GLN A 99 1.41 -3.18 -19.66
N HIS A 100 0.96 -3.83 -18.59
CA HIS A 100 -0.17 -4.78 -18.59
C HIS A 100 -1.50 -4.16 -18.12
N GLY A 101 -1.55 -2.83 -17.89
CA GLY A 101 -2.75 -2.13 -17.42
C GLY A 101 -3.16 -2.50 -16.00
N VAL A 102 -2.23 -3.01 -15.18
CA VAL A 102 -2.46 -3.44 -13.80
C VAL A 102 -2.04 -2.34 -12.83
N PRO A 103 -2.91 -1.93 -11.87
CA PRO A 103 -2.58 -0.91 -10.89
C PRO A 103 -1.61 -1.43 -9.83
N VAL A 104 -0.78 -0.52 -9.29
CA VAL A 104 0.15 -0.77 -8.20
C VAL A 104 -0.35 -0.13 -6.91
N ILE A 105 -0.41 -0.94 -5.85
CA ILE A 105 -0.74 -0.50 -4.48
C ILE A 105 0.52 -0.58 -3.64
N VAL A 106 0.88 0.52 -2.98
CA VAL A 106 1.99 0.55 -2.01
C VAL A 106 1.45 0.56 -0.59
N ASP A 107 1.82 -0.47 0.18
CA ASP A 107 1.77 -0.40 1.64
C ASP A 107 3.03 0.32 2.13
N GLY A 108 2.87 1.58 2.40
CA GLY A 108 3.89 2.48 2.92
C GLY A 108 3.54 2.97 4.32
N ALA A 109 3.20 2.07 5.24
CA ALA A 109 2.66 2.42 6.55
C ALA A 109 3.48 3.46 7.33
N ALA A 110 4.79 3.54 7.10
CA ALA A 110 5.71 4.50 7.72
C ALA A 110 6.31 5.51 6.70
N GLN A 111 5.65 5.73 5.57
CA GLN A 111 6.14 6.54 4.45
C GLN A 111 5.29 7.81 4.23
N ASP A 112 4.72 8.37 5.29
CA ASP A 112 3.85 9.56 5.22
C ASP A 112 4.53 10.77 4.57
N GLN A 113 5.83 10.92 4.74
CA GLN A 113 6.63 11.99 4.10
C GLN A 113 6.82 11.78 2.59
N ARG A 114 6.68 10.55 2.08
CA ARG A 114 6.96 10.16 0.70
C ARG A 114 5.69 9.94 -0.13
N ILE A 115 4.52 10.32 0.36
CA ILE A 115 3.26 10.10 -0.37
C ILE A 115 3.32 10.73 -1.78
N ARG A 116 3.81 11.96 -1.90
CA ARG A 116 3.94 12.65 -3.20
C ARG A 116 4.94 11.94 -4.11
N ASP A 117 6.12 11.64 -3.59
CA ASP A 117 7.17 10.95 -4.36
C ASP A 117 6.69 9.60 -4.89
N LEU A 118 5.95 8.84 -4.08
CA LEU A 118 5.40 7.54 -4.49
C LEU A 118 4.34 7.71 -5.60
N ILE A 119 3.48 8.72 -5.50
CA ILE A 119 2.49 9.02 -6.55
C ILE A 119 3.18 9.50 -7.82
N ASP A 120 4.21 10.34 -7.72
CA ASP A 120 4.98 10.86 -8.86
C ASP A 120 5.76 9.74 -9.57
N LEU A 121 6.16 8.68 -8.86
CA LEU A 121 6.70 7.45 -9.43
C LEU A 121 5.67 6.63 -10.23
N GLY A 122 4.39 6.98 -10.16
CA GLY A 122 3.31 6.32 -10.88
C GLY A 122 2.50 5.33 -10.04
N VAL A 123 2.70 5.26 -8.73
CA VAL A 123 1.87 4.41 -7.85
C VAL A 123 0.40 4.83 -7.92
N ASP A 124 -0.51 3.88 -8.07
CA ASP A 124 -1.94 4.15 -8.20
C ASP A 124 -2.63 4.40 -6.87
N LEU A 125 -2.22 3.67 -5.82
CA LEU A 125 -2.68 3.84 -4.44
C LEU A 125 -1.54 3.69 -3.46
N VAL A 126 -1.43 4.61 -2.51
CA VAL A 126 -0.53 4.56 -1.36
C VAL A 126 -1.35 4.48 -0.09
N VAL A 127 -1.00 3.56 0.80
CA VAL A 127 -1.61 3.42 2.12
C VAL A 127 -0.56 3.72 3.19
N VAL A 128 -0.83 4.72 4.03
CA VAL A 128 0.05 5.08 5.15
C VAL A 128 -0.70 5.04 6.47
N SER A 129 0.04 4.81 7.55
CA SER A 129 -0.50 4.81 8.91
C SER A 129 -0.50 6.21 9.50
N ALA A 130 -1.64 6.71 9.94
CA ALA A 130 -1.75 8.02 10.53
C ALA A 130 -1.08 8.12 11.92
N HIS A 131 -1.01 7.01 12.67
CA HIS A 131 -0.48 7.00 14.04
C HIS A 131 1.02 6.67 14.17
N LYS A 132 1.73 6.50 13.04
CA LYS A 132 3.19 6.31 13.04
C LYS A 132 3.89 7.68 13.02
N TYR A 133 4.73 7.96 12.05
CA TYR A 133 5.48 9.22 11.98
C TYR A 133 4.62 10.46 11.74
N LEU A 134 3.41 10.32 11.22
CA LEU A 134 2.45 11.42 11.13
C LEU A 134 1.90 11.84 12.52
N CYS A 135 2.10 11.00 13.55
CA CYS A 135 1.76 11.29 14.95
C CYS A 135 0.28 11.63 15.20
N SER A 136 -0.63 11.08 14.40
CA SER A 136 -2.07 11.25 14.57
C SER A 136 -2.69 10.13 15.41
N THR A 137 -4.00 10.17 15.60
CA THR A 137 -4.78 9.08 16.16
C THR A 137 -4.78 7.86 15.24
N THR A 138 -5.20 6.69 15.77
CA THR A 138 -5.25 5.44 15.00
C THR A 138 -6.13 5.61 13.76
N GLY A 139 -5.55 5.33 12.59
CA GLY A 139 -6.20 5.40 11.30
C GLY A 139 -5.23 5.12 10.16
N GLY A 140 -5.76 4.97 8.98
CA GLY A 140 -5.00 4.87 7.74
C GLY A 140 -5.41 5.98 6.77
N ILE A 141 -4.45 6.48 6.01
CA ILE A 141 -4.67 7.42 4.92
C ILE A 141 -4.43 6.66 3.61
N VAL A 142 -5.37 6.82 2.68
CA VAL A 142 -5.22 6.30 1.33
C VAL A 142 -5.15 7.47 0.37
N ALA A 143 -4.06 7.55 -0.38
CA ALA A 143 -3.83 8.56 -1.39
C ALA A 143 -3.58 7.92 -2.75
N GLY A 144 -3.88 8.64 -3.84
CA GLY A 144 -3.65 8.15 -5.19
C GLY A 144 -4.64 8.69 -6.21
N ARG A 145 -4.79 7.99 -7.33
CA ARG A 145 -5.68 8.40 -8.40
C ARG A 145 -7.13 8.42 -7.93
N LYS A 146 -7.84 9.49 -8.26
CA LYS A 146 -9.23 9.72 -7.80
C LYS A 146 -10.15 8.51 -8.02
N ALA A 147 -10.09 7.87 -9.17
CA ALA A 147 -10.94 6.72 -9.47
C ALA A 147 -10.73 5.54 -8.49
N TRP A 148 -9.50 5.31 -8.07
CA TRP A 148 -9.18 4.28 -7.08
C TRP A 148 -9.56 4.68 -5.67
N VAL A 149 -9.35 5.95 -5.31
CA VAL A 149 -9.78 6.49 -4.00
C VAL A 149 -11.30 6.45 -3.86
N ASP A 150 -12.05 6.81 -4.91
CA ASP A 150 -13.52 6.70 -4.93
C ASP A 150 -13.98 5.24 -4.74
N ALA A 151 -13.29 4.28 -5.38
CA ALA A 151 -13.57 2.85 -5.21
C ALA A 151 -13.27 2.35 -3.78
N VAL A 152 -12.19 2.86 -3.15
CA VAL A 152 -11.88 2.59 -1.73
C VAL A 152 -12.98 3.19 -0.84
N TYR A 153 -13.40 4.43 -1.08
CA TYR A 153 -14.45 5.07 -0.29
C TYR A 153 -15.79 4.31 -0.36
N LEU A 154 -16.11 3.73 -1.53
CA LEU A 154 -17.32 2.93 -1.71
C LEU A 154 -17.35 1.67 -0.81
N GLN A 155 -16.18 1.15 -0.37
CA GLN A 155 -16.12 -0.01 0.53
C GLN A 155 -16.80 0.27 1.90
N ASN A 156 -16.99 1.53 2.27
CA ASN A 156 -17.79 1.92 3.44
C ASN A 156 -19.27 1.45 3.36
N ARG A 157 -19.74 1.05 2.19
CA ARG A 157 -21.06 0.48 1.97
C ARG A 157 -21.10 -1.06 1.99
N GLY A 158 -19.93 -1.72 2.19
CA GLY A 158 -19.73 -3.15 2.27
C GLY A 158 -18.87 -3.53 3.46
N ILE A 159 -17.95 -4.49 3.29
CA ILE A 159 -17.09 -5.02 4.37
C ILE A 159 -16.22 -3.95 5.01
N GLY A 160 -15.84 -2.90 4.30
CA GLY A 160 -15.09 -1.77 4.84
C GLY A 160 -15.84 -0.97 5.90
N ARG A 161 -17.16 -1.13 6.01
CA ARG A 161 -17.98 -0.43 7.01
C ARG A 161 -17.55 -0.75 8.45
N ALA A 162 -17.13 -1.95 8.71
CA ALA A 162 -16.66 -2.38 10.04
C ALA A 162 -15.34 -1.72 10.45
N MET A 163 -14.56 -1.25 9.47
CA MET A 163 -13.23 -0.65 9.66
C MET A 163 -13.19 0.86 9.39
N LYS A 164 -14.37 1.51 9.37
CA LYS A 164 -14.43 2.96 9.11
C LYS A 164 -13.74 3.77 10.19
N ALA A 165 -13.05 4.83 9.78
CA ALA A 165 -12.51 5.82 10.71
C ALA A 165 -13.63 6.61 11.41
N GLY A 166 -13.50 6.87 12.69
CA GLY A 166 -14.33 7.80 13.44
C GLY A 166 -14.01 9.26 13.10
N LYS A 167 -14.87 10.20 13.53
CA LYS A 167 -14.64 11.63 13.29
C LYS A 167 -13.35 12.11 13.94
N GLU A 168 -13.04 11.61 15.13
CA GLU A 168 -11.82 11.92 15.88
C GLU A 168 -10.57 11.55 15.07
N ALA A 169 -10.57 10.37 14.46
CA ALA A 169 -9.47 9.92 13.60
C ALA A 169 -9.35 10.77 12.33
N ILE A 170 -10.48 11.16 11.73
CA ILE A 170 -10.49 12.00 10.52
C ILE A 170 -9.93 13.38 10.84
N PHE A 171 -10.45 14.07 11.88
CA PHE A 171 -9.97 15.41 12.26
C PHE A 171 -8.53 15.37 12.76
N GLY A 172 -8.14 14.32 13.50
CA GLY A 172 -6.75 14.13 13.93
C GLY A 172 -5.80 13.97 12.76
N ALA A 173 -6.17 13.17 11.75
CA ALA A 173 -5.36 13.00 10.55
C ALA A 173 -5.27 14.29 9.72
N MET A 174 -6.36 15.05 9.58
CA MET A 174 -6.34 16.34 8.88
C MET A 174 -5.39 17.34 9.56
N ALA A 175 -5.51 17.51 10.89
CA ALA A 175 -4.65 18.40 11.66
C ALA A 175 -3.16 17.97 11.59
N ALA A 176 -2.91 16.66 11.63
CA ALA A 176 -1.55 16.13 11.52
C ALA A 176 -0.94 16.38 10.13
N LEU A 177 -1.72 16.27 9.06
CA LEU A 177 -1.28 16.59 7.71
C LEU A 177 -0.97 18.10 7.57
N GLU A 178 -1.85 18.97 8.09
CA GLU A 178 -1.63 20.42 8.09
C GLU A 178 -0.36 20.79 8.88
N TYR A 179 -0.15 20.15 10.03
CA TYR A 179 1.08 20.36 10.82
C TYR A 179 2.32 19.88 10.05
N ARG A 180 2.24 18.71 9.40
CA ARG A 180 3.34 18.14 8.62
C ARG A 180 3.74 19.03 7.44
N GLU A 181 2.82 19.70 6.78
CA GLU A 181 3.12 20.64 5.70
C GLU A 181 3.92 21.87 6.16
N GLN A 182 3.83 22.22 7.45
CA GLN A 182 4.54 23.34 8.06
C GLN A 182 5.86 22.94 8.72
N GLU A 183 6.13 21.64 8.85
CA GLU A 183 7.31 21.14 9.55
C GLU A 183 8.59 21.35 8.71
N ASP A 184 9.64 21.90 9.34
CA ASP A 184 10.96 21.97 8.73
C ASP A 184 11.60 20.57 8.69
N MET A 185 11.47 19.91 7.56
CA MET A 185 11.99 18.56 7.36
C MET A 185 13.51 18.49 7.41
N GLY A 186 14.22 19.59 7.11
CA GLY A 186 15.67 19.68 7.26
C GLY A 186 16.08 19.64 8.73
N ALA A 187 15.41 20.44 9.56
CA ALA A 187 15.63 20.44 11.00
C ALA A 187 15.24 19.10 11.64
N TRP A 188 14.13 18.51 11.20
CA TRP A 188 13.69 17.19 11.66
C TRP A 188 14.73 16.11 11.35
N THR A 189 15.25 16.06 10.12
CA THR A 189 16.28 15.09 9.70
C THR A 189 17.55 15.26 10.52
N ALA A 190 18.04 16.50 10.68
CA ALA A 190 19.22 16.78 11.46
C ALA A 190 19.09 16.31 12.93
N GLU A 191 17.90 16.44 13.53
CA GLU A 191 17.64 15.93 14.87
C GLU A 191 17.64 14.39 14.93
N GLN A 192 17.14 13.70 13.88
CA GLN A 192 17.23 12.23 13.82
C GLN A 192 18.69 11.79 13.69
N ASP A 193 19.49 12.44 12.84
CA ASP A 193 20.91 12.14 12.68
C ASP A 193 21.68 12.35 14.00
N ARG A 194 21.37 13.42 14.75
CA ARG A 194 21.92 13.65 16.09
C ARG A 194 21.60 12.51 17.06
N LYS A 195 20.34 12.01 17.04
CA LYS A 195 19.93 10.88 17.88
C LYS A 195 20.64 9.60 17.50
N VAL A 196 20.82 9.33 16.20
CA VAL A 196 21.60 8.18 15.71
C VAL A 196 23.05 8.25 16.17
N ALA A 197 23.69 9.42 16.08
CA ALA A 197 25.06 9.61 16.55
C ALA A 197 25.21 9.26 18.04
N LEU A 198 24.26 9.70 18.89
CA LEU A 198 24.26 9.39 20.32
C LEU A 198 24.11 7.91 20.66
N VAL A 199 23.50 7.12 19.77
CA VAL A 199 23.33 5.67 19.98
C VAL A 199 24.57 4.89 19.52
N LEU A 200 25.36 5.48 18.60
CA LEU A 200 26.58 4.86 18.06
C LEU A 200 27.84 5.15 18.91
N GLU A 201 27.78 6.10 19.84
CA GLU A 201 28.80 6.34 20.87
C GLU A 201 28.68 5.32 22.02
#